data_be96c9c462f7bfc15b6649c725ff6ed5
#
_entry.id   be96c9c462f7bfc15b6649c725ff6ed5
#
_cell.length_a   1.000
_cell.length_b   1.000
_cell.length_c   1.000
_cell.angle_alpha   90.00
_cell.angle_beta   90.00
_cell.angle_gamma   90.00
#
_symmetry.space_group_name_H-M   'P 1'
#
loop_
_entity.id
_entity.type
_entity.pdbx_description
1 polymer ?
#
loop_
_entity_poly.entity_id
_entity_poly.type
_entity_poly.pdbx_seq_one_letter_code
_entity_poly.pdbx_strand_id
1 'polypeptide(L)'
;MGDIYKYCVTAQDGKKTLKADPYGFQAELRPNNASVVADISDFKWHDSRWMKKREKFDDKKNPMFVYEVHPGSWKKHEQTEEDEDGFYNYREIAHELAAYVKDMGYTHVELMGIAEHPFDGSWGYQVTNYFAPTSRHGSPEDFQYFMDYMHEHNIGVILDWVPAHFPRDAFGLAEFDGTCLYEYADPRKGEHPDWGTKVFDYGKTEVQNFLICNALFWLEHYHVDGLRVDAVASMLYLDYGREDGQWVPNIYGGNENLEAIEFFKHLNTIVKKRNPGIVMIAEESTAWPKVTDKAEYGGLDFSLKWNMGWMHDFLEYMKLDPYFRKYNHTKMNFAMVYAYSENYMLCLLYTSPSPRD
;
A
#
# COMPACT_ATOMS: atom_id res chain seq x y z
N MET A 1 -7.84 11.20 25.88
CA MET A 1 -6.95 10.43 25.00
C MET A 1 -6.76 9.04 25.57
N GLY A 2 -6.65 8.01 24.71
CA GLY A 2 -6.49 6.63 25.14
C GLY A 2 -7.80 5.87 25.45
N ASP A 3 -8.96 6.52 25.35
CA ASP A 3 -10.23 5.84 25.52
C ASP A 3 -10.49 4.87 24.37
N ILE A 4 -10.96 3.66 24.71
CA ILE A 4 -11.23 2.59 23.77
C ILE A 4 -12.72 2.63 23.39
N TYR A 5 -13.03 2.56 22.09
CA TYR A 5 -14.41 2.63 21.62
C TYR A 5 -14.67 1.82 20.35
N LYS A 6 -15.94 1.49 20.13
CA LYS A 6 -16.50 0.98 18.87
C LYS A 6 -17.84 1.64 18.59
N TYR A 7 -18.19 1.74 17.34
CA TYR A 7 -19.56 2.09 16.94
C TYR A 7 -20.48 0.88 17.04
N CYS A 8 -21.64 1.05 17.69
CA CYS A 8 -22.72 0.07 17.62
C CYS A 8 -23.64 0.44 16.47
N VAL A 9 -23.43 -0.18 15.31
CA VAL A 9 -24.23 0.07 14.10
C VAL A 9 -25.45 -0.83 14.10
N THR A 10 -26.62 -0.24 13.91
CA THR A 10 -27.88 -0.98 13.79
C THR A 10 -28.30 -1.00 12.31
N ALA A 11 -28.28 -2.18 11.70
CA ALA A 11 -28.70 -2.40 10.32
C ALA A 11 -30.23 -2.26 10.15
N GLN A 12 -30.70 -2.19 8.91
CA GLN A 12 -32.10 -2.02 8.57
C GLN A 12 -33.01 -3.16 9.11
N ASP A 13 -32.45 -4.37 9.21
CA ASP A 13 -33.14 -5.54 9.79
C ASP A 13 -33.15 -5.56 11.34
N GLY A 14 -32.56 -4.53 11.97
CA GLY A 14 -32.45 -4.40 13.42
C GLY A 14 -31.23 -5.12 14.02
N LYS A 15 -30.41 -5.81 13.24
CA LYS A 15 -29.18 -6.45 13.71
C LYS A 15 -28.18 -5.39 14.14
N LYS A 16 -27.56 -5.58 15.31
CA LYS A 16 -26.52 -4.73 15.86
C LYS A 16 -25.15 -5.37 15.68
N THR A 17 -24.22 -4.60 15.17
CA THR A 17 -22.82 -5.02 14.98
C THR A 17 -21.88 -3.96 15.56
N LEU A 18 -20.85 -4.40 16.27
CA LEU A 18 -19.79 -3.50 16.75
C LEU A 18 -18.74 -3.33 15.66
N LYS A 19 -18.53 -2.10 15.23
CA LYS A 19 -17.59 -1.70 14.18
C LYS A 19 -16.48 -0.83 14.74
N ALA A 20 -15.25 -1.07 14.30
CA ALA A 20 -14.15 -0.12 14.49
C ALA A 20 -14.46 1.18 13.73
N ASP A 21 -13.86 2.29 14.16
CA ASP A 21 -13.99 3.56 13.44
C ASP A 21 -13.18 3.50 12.13
N PRO A 22 -13.81 3.65 10.96
CA PRO A 22 -13.11 3.66 9.67
C PRO A 22 -12.08 4.79 9.53
N TYR A 23 -12.23 5.87 10.31
CA TYR A 23 -11.36 7.04 10.33
C TYR A 23 -10.54 7.16 11.63
N GLY A 24 -10.52 6.12 12.47
CA GLY A 24 -9.75 6.10 13.72
C GLY A 24 -8.25 6.16 13.45
N PHE A 25 -7.54 7.02 14.20
CA PHE A 25 -6.10 7.24 14.04
C PHE A 25 -5.23 6.24 14.80
N GLN A 26 -5.84 5.45 15.69
CA GLN A 26 -5.16 4.41 16.45
C GLN A 26 -6.11 3.24 16.70
N ALA A 27 -5.58 2.03 16.68
CA ALA A 27 -6.28 0.81 17.04
C ALA A 27 -5.65 0.16 18.27
N GLU A 28 -6.42 -0.70 18.95
CA GLU A 28 -5.84 -1.60 19.95
C GLU A 28 -4.85 -2.58 19.31
N LEU A 29 -3.90 -3.05 20.12
CA LEU A 29 -3.02 -4.15 19.71
C LEU A 29 -3.85 -5.45 19.57
N ARG A 30 -3.62 -6.15 18.48
CA ARG A 30 -4.24 -7.46 18.26
C ARG A 30 -3.98 -8.43 19.43
N PRO A 31 -4.88 -9.34 19.76
CA PRO A 31 -6.12 -9.72 19.03
C PRO A 31 -7.30 -8.77 19.24
N ASN A 32 -7.15 -7.74 20.06
CA ASN A 32 -8.15 -6.69 20.21
C ASN A 32 -8.30 -5.90 18.91
N ASN A 33 -9.45 -5.22 18.75
CA ASN A 33 -9.78 -4.58 17.46
C ASN A 33 -10.71 -3.37 17.61
N ALA A 34 -10.67 -2.70 18.75
CA ALA A 34 -11.35 -1.43 18.90
C ALA A 34 -10.47 -0.28 18.44
N SER A 35 -11.10 0.86 18.19
CA SER A 35 -10.41 2.12 17.96
C SER A 35 -10.01 2.77 19.29
N VAL A 36 -8.92 3.51 19.28
CA VAL A 36 -8.41 4.26 20.43
C VAL A 36 -8.45 5.75 20.09
N VAL A 37 -8.95 6.57 21.01
CA VAL A 37 -8.97 8.04 20.83
C VAL A 37 -7.54 8.56 20.89
N ALA A 38 -7.04 9.05 19.76
CA ALA A 38 -5.69 9.60 19.64
C ALA A 38 -5.73 11.00 19.00
N ASP A 39 -4.80 11.84 19.40
CA ASP A 39 -4.51 13.12 18.76
C ASP A 39 -3.16 13.00 18.04
N ILE A 40 -3.14 13.36 16.77
CA ILE A 40 -1.94 13.34 15.92
C ILE A 40 -1.48 14.75 15.53
N SER A 41 -2.13 15.80 16.07
CA SER A 41 -1.88 17.19 15.67
C SER A 41 -0.74 17.88 16.44
N ASP A 42 -0.39 17.37 17.62
CA ASP A 42 0.54 18.01 18.55
C ASP A 42 2.03 17.69 18.28
N PHE A 43 2.32 16.77 17.34
CA PHE A 43 3.70 16.39 17.03
C PHE A 43 4.48 17.56 16.43
N LYS A 44 5.70 17.79 16.95
CA LYS A 44 6.59 18.85 16.47
C LYS A 44 7.57 18.31 15.45
N TRP A 45 7.29 18.60 14.18
CA TRP A 45 8.12 18.21 13.05
C TRP A 45 9.42 19.02 12.96
N HIS A 46 10.53 18.35 12.66
CA HIS A 46 11.85 18.96 12.42
C HIS A 46 12.29 18.81 10.95
N ASP A 47 11.50 18.15 10.12
CA ASP A 47 11.79 17.78 8.75
C ASP A 47 11.60 18.88 7.69
N SER A 48 11.41 20.13 8.08
CA SER A 48 11.11 21.26 7.17
C SER A 48 12.12 21.42 6.03
N ARG A 49 13.39 21.02 6.26
CA ARG A 49 14.44 21.02 5.23
C ARG A 49 14.18 19.94 4.18
N TRP A 50 13.77 18.75 4.62
CA TRP A 50 13.41 17.64 3.76
C TRP A 50 12.19 17.98 2.93
N MET A 51 11.11 18.50 3.53
CA MET A 51 9.88 18.88 2.84
C MET A 51 10.13 19.88 1.70
N LYS A 52 10.98 20.91 1.92
CA LYS A 52 11.42 21.83 0.87
C LYS A 52 12.26 21.18 -0.23
N LYS A 53 13.03 20.14 0.08
CA LYS A 53 13.78 19.35 -0.89
C LYS A 53 12.82 18.47 -1.71
N ARG A 54 11.85 17.83 -1.03
CA ARG A 54 10.83 16.98 -1.66
C ARG A 54 10.02 17.76 -2.71
N GLU A 55 9.56 18.96 -2.40
CA GLU A 55 8.83 19.81 -3.37
C GLU A 55 9.50 19.96 -4.73
N LYS A 56 10.82 19.81 -4.78
CA LYS A 56 11.65 19.96 -6.00
C LYS A 56 12.08 18.62 -6.58
N PHE A 57 11.67 17.53 -5.97
CA PHE A 57 12.03 16.20 -6.43
C PHE A 57 11.37 15.91 -7.78
N ASP A 58 12.15 15.37 -8.71
CA ASP A 58 11.72 14.98 -10.05
C ASP A 58 12.15 13.52 -10.24
N ASP A 59 11.20 12.61 -10.26
CA ASP A 59 11.38 11.17 -10.40
C ASP A 59 12.09 10.75 -11.69
N LYS A 60 12.10 11.64 -12.71
CA LYS A 60 12.79 11.41 -13.99
C LYS A 60 14.23 11.89 -14.01
N LYS A 61 14.63 12.72 -13.05
CA LYS A 61 15.96 13.32 -12.99
C LYS A 61 16.76 12.92 -11.76
N ASN A 62 16.07 12.57 -10.67
CA ASN A 62 16.71 12.21 -9.42
C ASN A 62 16.74 10.69 -9.28
N PRO A 63 17.91 10.08 -9.09
CA PRO A 63 17.99 8.65 -8.89
C PRO A 63 17.32 8.26 -7.56
N MET A 64 16.62 7.14 -7.57
CA MET A 64 16.03 6.52 -6.38
C MET A 64 16.65 5.12 -6.22
N PHE A 65 17.12 4.84 -5.01
CA PHE A 65 17.50 3.50 -4.56
C PHE A 65 16.63 3.19 -3.35
N VAL A 66 15.68 2.28 -3.52
CA VAL A 66 14.66 1.97 -2.52
C VAL A 66 14.97 0.64 -1.86
N TYR A 67 14.91 0.60 -0.55
CA TYR A 67 14.97 -0.61 0.26
C TYR A 67 13.55 -0.98 0.70
N GLU A 68 13.03 -2.08 0.17
CA GLU A 68 11.73 -2.63 0.54
C GLU A 68 11.88 -3.40 1.86
N VAL A 69 11.05 -3.08 2.86
CA VAL A 69 11.16 -3.67 4.19
C VAL A 69 9.81 -3.87 4.86
N HIS A 70 9.61 -5.07 5.41
CA HIS A 70 8.51 -5.36 6.32
C HIS A 70 9.02 -5.26 7.77
N PRO A 71 8.61 -4.23 8.54
CA PRO A 71 9.14 -3.96 9.87
C PRO A 71 9.06 -5.15 10.82
N GLY A 72 7.93 -5.88 10.81
CA GLY A 72 7.70 -7.01 11.69
C GLY A 72 8.56 -8.26 11.44
N SER A 73 9.23 -8.34 10.28
CA SER A 73 10.11 -9.48 9.94
C SER A 73 11.57 -9.09 9.74
N TRP A 74 11.87 -7.79 9.65
CA TRP A 74 13.22 -7.29 9.34
C TRP A 74 14.22 -7.56 10.47
N LYS A 75 13.89 -7.08 11.68
CA LYS A 75 14.64 -7.34 12.91
C LYS A 75 13.69 -7.51 14.08
N LYS A 76 14.09 -8.34 15.03
CA LYS A 76 13.33 -8.62 16.25
C LYS A 76 14.25 -8.66 17.45
N HIS A 77 13.70 -8.34 18.62
CA HIS A 77 14.29 -8.69 19.90
C HIS A 77 14.25 -10.21 20.11
N GLU A 78 15.00 -10.71 21.08
CA GLU A 78 14.84 -12.06 21.56
C GLU A 78 13.44 -12.21 22.15
N GLN A 79 12.69 -13.20 21.67
CA GLN A 79 11.33 -13.48 22.15
C GLN A 79 11.36 -13.99 23.58
N THR A 80 10.44 -13.50 24.40
CA THR A 80 10.28 -13.89 25.80
C THR A 80 8.84 -14.32 26.07
N GLU A 81 8.58 -14.90 27.26
CA GLU A 81 7.20 -15.22 27.66
C GLU A 81 6.32 -13.95 27.81
N GLU A 82 6.92 -12.77 28.02
CA GLU A 82 6.22 -11.49 28.18
C GLU A 82 6.05 -10.76 26.84
N ASP A 83 6.94 -11.05 25.88
CA ASP A 83 6.92 -10.50 24.51
C ASP A 83 7.19 -11.61 23.51
N GLU A 84 6.11 -12.31 23.14
CA GLU A 84 6.15 -13.43 22.18
C GLU A 84 6.47 -12.97 20.75
N ASP A 85 6.20 -11.72 20.41
CA ASP A 85 6.43 -11.18 19.07
C ASP A 85 7.86 -10.69 18.87
N GLY A 86 8.45 -10.07 19.89
CA GLY A 86 9.76 -9.46 19.87
C GLY A 86 9.88 -8.32 18.84
N PHE A 87 8.78 -7.62 18.52
CA PHE A 87 8.82 -6.56 17.52
C PHE A 87 9.59 -5.33 18.02
N TYR A 88 10.41 -4.77 17.14
CA TYR A 88 10.94 -3.43 17.37
C TYR A 88 9.81 -2.40 17.33
N ASN A 89 9.86 -1.40 18.22
CA ASN A 89 8.97 -0.25 18.13
C ASN A 89 9.42 0.72 17.01
N TYR A 90 8.55 1.66 16.63
CA TYR A 90 8.84 2.61 15.55
C TYR A 90 10.11 3.44 15.79
N ARG A 91 10.42 3.78 17.05
CA ARG A 91 11.63 4.56 17.37
C ARG A 91 12.90 3.71 17.19
N GLU A 92 12.89 2.46 17.64
CA GLU A 92 14.00 1.51 17.42
C GLU A 92 14.21 1.24 15.94
N ILE A 93 13.11 0.99 15.19
CA ILE A 93 13.17 0.79 13.75
C ILE A 93 13.79 2.03 13.07
N ALA A 94 13.42 3.26 13.47
CA ALA A 94 13.95 4.48 12.90
C ALA A 94 15.48 4.53 12.99
N HIS A 95 16.03 4.26 14.16
CA HIS A 95 17.48 4.31 14.39
C HIS A 95 18.24 3.22 13.62
N GLU A 96 17.77 2.00 13.73
CA GLU A 96 18.43 0.84 13.12
C GLU A 96 18.32 0.87 11.60
N LEU A 97 17.15 1.18 11.07
CA LEU A 97 16.88 1.20 9.63
C LEU A 97 17.61 2.37 8.95
N ALA A 98 17.59 3.57 9.55
CA ALA A 98 18.32 4.71 9.00
C ALA A 98 19.83 4.45 8.92
N ALA A 99 20.42 3.84 9.95
CA ALA A 99 21.81 3.44 9.94
C ALA A 99 22.13 2.45 8.82
N TYR A 100 21.31 1.40 8.70
CA TYR A 100 21.48 0.36 7.69
C TYR A 100 21.35 0.90 6.25
N VAL A 101 20.26 1.60 5.94
CA VAL A 101 20.01 2.07 4.57
C VAL A 101 21.04 3.12 4.13
N LYS A 102 21.53 3.92 5.08
CA LYS A 102 22.59 4.91 4.83
C LYS A 102 23.94 4.23 4.53
N ASP A 103 24.31 3.21 5.29
CA ASP A 103 25.54 2.43 5.07
C ASP A 103 25.49 1.72 3.70
N MET A 104 24.32 1.18 3.34
CA MET A 104 24.10 0.51 2.06
C MET A 104 23.90 1.46 0.87
N GLY A 105 23.76 2.77 1.10
CA GLY A 105 23.63 3.79 0.06
C GLY A 105 22.23 3.93 -0.53
N TYR A 106 21.18 3.42 0.14
CA TYR A 106 19.81 3.65 -0.26
C TYR A 106 19.35 5.09 0.01
N THR A 107 18.45 5.58 -0.81
CA THR A 107 17.90 6.94 -0.70
C THR A 107 16.49 6.96 -0.10
N HIS A 108 15.78 5.86 -0.21
CA HIS A 108 14.40 5.68 0.27
C HIS A 108 14.23 4.31 0.92
N VAL A 109 13.24 4.21 1.77
CA VAL A 109 12.67 2.93 2.23
C VAL A 109 11.23 2.81 1.73
N GLU A 110 10.81 1.59 1.43
CA GLU A 110 9.40 1.26 1.17
C GLU A 110 8.93 0.35 2.30
N LEU A 111 7.96 0.83 3.08
CA LEU A 111 7.45 0.17 4.27
C LEU A 111 6.19 -0.62 3.95
N MET A 112 6.25 -1.92 4.18
CA MET A 112 5.10 -2.82 4.06
C MET A 112 4.37 -2.95 5.40
N GLY A 113 3.05 -3.15 5.35
CA GLY A 113 2.25 -3.51 6.52
C GLY A 113 2.12 -2.42 7.59
N ILE A 114 2.15 -1.15 7.20
CA ILE A 114 2.04 -0.03 8.15
C ILE A 114 0.59 0.28 8.53
N ALA A 115 -0.38 0.16 7.62
CA ALA A 115 -1.78 0.31 8.00
C ALA A 115 -2.23 -0.85 8.90
N GLU A 116 -3.08 -0.57 9.90
CA GLU A 116 -3.49 -1.58 10.88
C GLU A 116 -4.25 -2.73 10.24
N HIS A 117 -3.90 -3.94 10.64
CA HIS A 117 -4.44 -5.20 10.13
C HIS A 117 -4.45 -6.28 11.22
N PRO A 118 -5.46 -7.19 11.26
CA PRO A 118 -5.60 -8.18 12.32
C PRO A 118 -4.68 -9.39 12.17
N PHE A 119 -4.35 -9.77 10.94
CA PHE A 119 -3.68 -11.02 10.62
C PHE A 119 -2.23 -10.80 10.15
N ASP A 120 -1.25 -11.22 10.96
CA ASP A 120 0.17 -11.07 10.65
C ASP A 120 0.59 -11.77 9.36
N GLY A 121 -0.01 -12.94 9.09
CA GLY A 121 0.25 -13.70 7.87
C GLY A 121 -0.18 -13.00 6.58
N SER A 122 -0.96 -11.91 6.68
CA SER A 122 -1.28 -11.07 5.51
C SER A 122 -0.19 -10.07 5.14
N TRP A 123 0.86 -9.92 5.97
CA TRP A 123 1.90 -8.90 5.82
C TRP A 123 1.38 -7.46 5.71
N GLY A 124 0.17 -7.20 6.21
CA GLY A 124 -0.49 -5.91 6.14
C GLY A 124 -1.37 -5.70 4.90
N TYR A 125 -1.54 -6.70 4.04
CA TYR A 125 -2.41 -6.58 2.86
C TYR A 125 -3.91 -6.80 3.16
N GLN A 126 -4.27 -7.15 4.39
CA GLN A 126 -5.67 -7.23 4.85
C GLN A 126 -5.98 -6.10 5.83
N VAL A 127 -5.99 -4.87 5.34
CA VAL A 127 -6.15 -3.65 6.12
C VAL A 127 -7.57 -3.53 6.69
N THR A 128 -7.68 -3.27 7.99
CA THR A 128 -8.97 -2.99 8.66
C THR A 128 -9.12 -1.52 9.07
N ASN A 129 -8.02 -0.85 9.44
CA ASN A 129 -8.04 0.55 9.86
C ASN A 129 -7.10 1.36 8.98
N TYR A 130 -7.66 2.00 7.97
CA TYR A 130 -6.91 2.69 6.92
C TYR A 130 -6.18 3.95 7.39
N PHE A 131 -6.66 4.60 8.45
CA PHE A 131 -6.10 5.84 9.00
C PHE A 131 -5.24 5.62 10.26
N ALA A 132 -4.96 4.37 10.63
CA ALA A 132 -4.15 4.05 11.79
C ALA A 132 -2.85 3.35 11.37
N PRO A 133 -1.67 3.83 11.78
CA PRO A 133 -0.46 3.02 11.74
C PRO A 133 -0.63 1.83 12.70
N THR A 134 -0.08 0.68 12.32
CA THR A 134 -0.24 -0.54 13.13
C THR A 134 0.32 -0.37 14.53
N SER A 135 -0.48 -0.74 15.51
CA SER A 135 -0.12 -0.68 16.94
C SER A 135 0.93 -1.70 17.37
N ARG A 136 1.32 -2.63 16.47
CA ARG A 136 2.41 -3.59 16.69
C ARG A 136 3.74 -2.95 17.05
N HIS A 137 3.97 -1.77 16.51
CA HIS A 137 5.25 -1.05 16.64
C HIS A 137 5.16 0.21 17.49
N GLY A 138 4.01 0.47 18.12
CA GLY A 138 3.83 1.63 19.00
C GLY A 138 2.67 2.54 18.62
N SER A 139 2.73 3.78 19.08
CA SER A 139 1.69 4.77 18.90
C SER A 139 1.78 5.50 17.55
N PRO A 140 0.72 6.25 17.14
CA PRO A 140 0.79 7.19 16.03
C PRO A 140 1.91 8.22 16.14
N GLU A 141 2.17 8.73 17.36
CA GLU A 141 3.27 9.67 17.63
C GLU A 141 4.64 9.01 17.42
N ASP A 142 4.79 7.74 17.77
CA ASP A 142 6.04 7.00 17.51
C ASP A 142 6.27 6.81 16.00
N PHE A 143 5.21 6.64 15.21
CA PHE A 143 5.34 6.62 13.76
C PHE A 143 5.66 8.00 13.18
N GLN A 144 5.10 9.09 13.71
CA GLN A 144 5.52 10.46 13.36
C GLN A 144 7.00 10.69 13.68
N TYR A 145 7.47 10.21 14.83
CA TYR A 145 8.90 10.26 15.17
C TYR A 145 9.75 9.48 14.16
N PHE A 146 9.31 8.29 13.76
CA PHE A 146 10.00 7.50 12.74
C PHE A 146 10.16 8.31 11.45
N MET A 147 9.10 8.92 10.96
CA MET A 147 9.11 9.73 9.74
C MET A 147 10.05 10.93 9.84
N ASP A 148 9.93 11.69 10.92
CA ASP A 148 10.77 12.87 11.20
C ASP A 148 12.26 12.48 11.22
N TYR A 149 12.59 11.39 11.93
CA TYR A 149 13.95 10.87 12.03
C TYR A 149 14.53 10.44 10.68
N MET A 150 13.76 9.75 9.84
CA MET A 150 14.19 9.34 8.49
C MET A 150 14.49 10.57 7.63
N HIS A 151 13.63 11.59 7.67
CA HIS A 151 13.78 12.84 6.93
C HIS A 151 15.00 13.66 7.40
N GLU A 152 15.26 13.74 8.70
CA GLU A 152 16.47 14.38 9.23
C GLU A 152 17.76 13.70 8.74
N HIS A 153 17.67 12.38 8.46
CA HIS A 153 18.77 11.60 7.89
C HIS A 153 18.82 11.59 6.36
N ASN A 154 17.97 12.41 5.69
CA ASN A 154 17.83 12.50 4.24
C ASN A 154 17.39 11.21 3.55
N ILE A 155 16.56 10.43 4.21
CA ILE A 155 15.96 9.18 3.71
C ILE A 155 14.47 9.44 3.47
N GLY A 156 13.99 9.22 2.25
CA GLY A 156 12.57 9.28 1.93
C GLY A 156 11.84 8.00 2.35
N VAL A 157 10.54 8.11 2.58
CA VAL A 157 9.71 6.98 3.00
C VAL A 157 8.52 6.82 2.07
N ILE A 158 8.39 5.65 1.48
CA ILE A 158 7.26 5.22 0.65
C ILE A 158 6.44 4.24 1.49
N LEU A 159 5.11 4.34 1.45
CA LEU A 159 4.25 3.34 2.06
C LEU A 159 3.63 2.43 1.01
N ASP A 160 3.59 1.15 1.33
CA ASP A 160 2.77 0.19 0.62
C ASP A 160 1.30 0.40 1.01
N TRP A 161 0.47 0.77 0.03
CA TRP A 161 -0.91 1.20 0.20
C TRP A 161 -1.87 0.30 -0.57
N VAL A 162 -2.90 -0.20 0.12
CA VAL A 162 -3.78 -1.26 -0.37
C VAL A 162 -5.20 -0.72 -0.64
N PRO A 163 -5.47 -0.02 -1.74
CA PRO A 163 -6.81 0.46 -2.10
C PRO A 163 -7.63 -0.56 -2.88
N ALA A 164 -7.07 -1.73 -3.20
CA ALA A 164 -7.72 -2.73 -4.03
C ALA A 164 -8.82 -3.48 -3.30
N HIS A 165 -8.58 -3.84 -2.05
CA HIS A 165 -9.45 -4.75 -1.31
C HIS A 165 -9.30 -4.58 0.21
N PHE A 166 -10.21 -5.22 0.95
CA PHE A 166 -10.18 -5.27 2.42
C PHE A 166 -10.75 -6.60 2.93
N PRO A 167 -10.38 -7.05 4.15
CA PRO A 167 -10.82 -8.33 4.70
C PRO A 167 -12.30 -8.31 5.08
N ARG A 168 -12.85 -9.51 5.32
CA ARG A 168 -14.26 -9.72 5.70
C ARG A 168 -14.52 -9.67 7.20
N ASP A 169 -13.57 -9.22 7.97
CA ASP A 169 -13.68 -9.12 9.43
C ASP A 169 -14.92 -8.32 9.84
N ALA A 170 -15.74 -8.90 10.70
CA ALA A 170 -17.05 -8.34 11.07
C ALA A 170 -16.95 -6.95 11.73
N PHE A 171 -15.83 -6.64 12.37
CA PHE A 171 -15.58 -5.33 12.97
C PHE A 171 -15.03 -4.29 11.99
N GLY A 172 -14.57 -4.71 10.79
CA GLY A 172 -14.02 -3.85 9.75
C GLY A 172 -15.07 -3.27 8.81
N LEU A 173 -14.65 -2.98 7.57
CA LEU A 173 -15.46 -2.27 6.58
C LEU A 173 -16.55 -3.12 5.93
N ALA A 174 -16.35 -4.46 5.86
CA ALA A 174 -17.28 -5.35 5.17
C ALA A 174 -18.69 -5.25 5.75
N GLU A 175 -19.66 -5.04 4.87
CA GLU A 175 -21.09 -4.89 5.22
C GLU A 175 -21.29 -3.95 6.42
N PHE A 176 -20.69 -2.76 6.36
CA PHE A 176 -20.49 -1.88 7.51
C PHE A 176 -21.81 -1.53 8.25
N ASP A 177 -22.86 -1.23 7.51
CA ASP A 177 -24.19 -0.91 8.04
C ASP A 177 -25.23 -2.03 7.78
N GLY A 178 -24.75 -3.22 7.41
CA GLY A 178 -25.56 -4.36 6.98
C GLY A 178 -25.84 -4.36 5.48
N THR A 179 -25.30 -3.40 4.74
CA THR A 179 -25.32 -3.34 3.27
C THR A 179 -23.89 -3.28 2.71
N CYS A 180 -23.73 -3.41 1.39
CA CYS A 180 -22.44 -3.21 0.72
C CYS A 180 -22.13 -1.71 0.65
N LEU A 181 -21.72 -1.10 1.79
CA LEU A 181 -21.44 0.34 1.86
C LEU A 181 -20.17 0.70 1.12
N TYR A 182 -19.06 -0.02 1.38
CA TYR A 182 -17.75 0.21 0.79
C TYR A 182 -17.48 -0.64 -0.44
N GLU A 183 -18.04 -1.84 -0.50
CA GLU A 183 -17.84 -2.83 -1.55
C GLU A 183 -18.90 -2.79 -2.66
N TYR A 184 -18.57 -3.36 -3.81
CA TYR A 184 -19.57 -3.65 -4.85
C TYR A 184 -20.58 -4.67 -4.34
N ALA A 185 -21.87 -4.45 -4.66
CA ALA A 185 -22.97 -5.34 -4.24
C ALA A 185 -22.99 -6.66 -5.03
N ASP A 186 -22.60 -6.66 -6.30
CA ASP A 186 -22.47 -7.88 -7.12
C ASP A 186 -21.19 -8.62 -6.73
N PRO A 187 -21.25 -9.85 -6.19
CA PRO A 187 -20.07 -10.58 -5.76
C PRO A 187 -19.08 -10.87 -6.91
N ARG A 188 -19.55 -10.87 -8.16
CA ARG A 188 -18.68 -11.02 -9.35
C ARG A 188 -17.80 -9.79 -9.59
N LYS A 189 -18.10 -8.65 -8.98
CA LYS A 189 -17.25 -7.44 -8.93
C LYS A 189 -16.65 -7.22 -7.54
N GLY A 190 -17.42 -7.54 -6.49
CA GLY A 190 -17.19 -7.15 -5.10
C GLY A 190 -16.34 -8.11 -4.28
N GLU A 191 -15.83 -9.20 -4.86
CA GLU A 191 -15.06 -10.20 -4.14
C GLU A 191 -13.85 -10.67 -4.93
N HIS A 192 -12.73 -10.91 -4.22
CA HIS A 192 -11.61 -11.70 -4.71
C HIS A 192 -11.66 -13.09 -4.06
N PRO A 193 -12.11 -14.13 -4.78
CA PRO A 193 -12.27 -15.47 -4.22
C PRO A 193 -10.97 -16.05 -3.67
N ASP A 194 -9.86 -15.88 -4.41
CA ASP A 194 -8.54 -16.43 -4.07
C ASP A 194 -7.95 -15.78 -2.82
N TRP A 195 -8.25 -14.49 -2.57
CA TRP A 195 -7.75 -13.74 -1.42
C TRP A 195 -8.73 -13.71 -0.25
N GLY A 196 -9.99 -14.14 -0.46
CA GLY A 196 -11.05 -14.08 0.54
C GLY A 196 -11.44 -12.66 0.96
N THR A 197 -11.20 -11.65 0.13
CA THR A 197 -11.40 -10.24 0.44
C THR A 197 -12.59 -9.62 -0.33
N LYS A 198 -13.04 -8.45 0.12
CA LYS A 198 -14.00 -7.59 -0.58
C LYS A 198 -13.26 -6.57 -1.45
N VAL A 199 -13.89 -6.13 -2.54
CA VAL A 199 -13.36 -5.13 -3.47
C VAL A 199 -14.10 -3.81 -3.26
N PHE A 200 -13.38 -2.70 -3.13
CA PHE A 200 -13.97 -1.37 -3.03
C PHE A 200 -14.81 -1.02 -4.27
N ASP A 201 -15.96 -0.38 -4.03
CA ASP A 201 -16.83 0.10 -5.11
C ASP A 201 -16.36 1.48 -5.60
N TYR A 202 -15.50 1.48 -6.61
CA TYR A 202 -14.94 2.70 -7.20
C TYR A 202 -16.00 3.55 -7.94
N GLY A 203 -17.20 3.03 -8.16
CA GLY A 203 -18.31 3.78 -8.73
C GLY A 203 -19.00 4.71 -7.74
N LYS A 204 -18.78 4.51 -6.43
CA LYS A 204 -19.33 5.37 -5.38
C LYS A 204 -18.41 6.53 -5.05
N THR A 205 -18.92 7.75 -5.16
CA THR A 205 -18.16 8.98 -4.84
C THR A 205 -17.66 8.99 -3.40
N GLU A 206 -18.44 8.46 -2.46
CA GLU A 206 -18.09 8.37 -1.04
C GLU A 206 -16.91 7.42 -0.81
N VAL A 207 -16.85 6.31 -1.54
CA VAL A 207 -15.74 5.36 -1.48
C VAL A 207 -14.48 5.95 -2.11
N GLN A 208 -14.61 6.60 -3.27
CA GLN A 208 -13.50 7.35 -3.87
C GLN A 208 -12.96 8.41 -2.90
N ASN A 209 -13.85 9.18 -2.24
CA ASN A 209 -13.45 10.18 -1.25
C ASN A 209 -12.74 9.54 -0.05
N PHE A 210 -13.23 8.41 0.46
CA PHE A 210 -12.58 7.67 1.55
C PHE A 210 -11.14 7.31 1.18
N LEU A 211 -10.93 6.72 0.01
CA LEU A 211 -9.60 6.29 -0.46
C LEU A 211 -8.67 7.47 -0.77
N ILE A 212 -9.18 8.53 -1.44
CA ILE A 212 -8.37 9.73 -1.73
C ILE A 212 -8.00 10.46 -0.44
N CYS A 213 -8.94 10.62 0.50
CA CYS A 213 -8.65 11.22 1.81
C CYS A 213 -7.64 10.38 2.59
N ASN A 214 -7.69 9.06 2.49
CA ASN A 214 -6.71 8.18 3.12
C ASN A 214 -5.31 8.35 2.51
N ALA A 215 -5.19 8.40 1.18
CA ALA A 215 -3.91 8.68 0.54
C ALA A 215 -3.34 10.05 0.97
N LEU A 216 -4.18 11.10 0.96
CA LEU A 216 -3.78 12.43 1.43
C LEU A 216 -3.41 12.44 2.92
N PHE A 217 -4.10 11.67 3.76
CA PHE A 217 -3.79 11.55 5.18
C PHE A 217 -2.36 11.08 5.40
N TRP A 218 -1.92 10.03 4.74
CA TRP A 218 -0.54 9.57 4.85
C TRP A 218 0.47 10.60 4.34
N LEU A 219 0.18 11.27 3.23
CA LEU A 219 1.06 12.26 2.62
C LEU A 219 1.15 13.57 3.42
N GLU A 220 0.06 14.00 4.07
CA GLU A 220 -0.05 15.33 4.68
C GLU A 220 0.09 15.31 6.21
N HIS A 221 -0.32 14.24 6.90
CA HIS A 221 -0.21 14.13 8.35
C HIS A 221 1.00 13.32 8.81
N TYR A 222 1.50 12.41 7.98
CA TYR A 222 2.72 11.65 8.26
C TYR A 222 3.89 12.03 7.36
N HIS A 223 3.72 12.99 6.47
CA HIS A 223 4.74 13.50 5.54
C HIS A 223 5.35 12.41 4.64
N VAL A 224 4.63 11.33 4.36
CA VAL A 224 5.07 10.24 3.48
C VAL A 224 5.46 10.78 2.10
N ASP A 225 6.54 10.29 1.52
CA ASP A 225 7.11 10.79 0.27
C ASP A 225 6.54 10.11 -0.98
N GLY A 226 5.81 9.04 -0.80
CA GLY A 226 5.14 8.34 -1.90
C GLY A 226 4.31 7.17 -1.44
N LEU A 227 3.45 6.69 -2.34
CA LEU A 227 2.66 5.50 -2.13
C LEU A 227 2.96 4.48 -3.23
N ARG A 228 3.28 3.27 -2.84
CA ARG A 228 3.25 2.10 -3.72
C ARG A 228 1.85 1.52 -3.63
N VAL A 229 1.14 1.51 -4.75
CA VAL A 229 -0.25 1.08 -4.84
C VAL A 229 -0.28 -0.40 -5.18
N ASP A 230 -0.76 -1.19 -4.21
CA ASP A 230 -0.86 -2.65 -4.29
C ASP A 230 -1.92 -3.09 -5.31
N ALA A 231 -1.61 -4.17 -6.04
CA ALA A 231 -2.54 -4.93 -6.87
C ALA A 231 -3.35 -4.08 -7.89
N VAL A 232 -2.72 -3.10 -8.53
CA VAL A 232 -3.37 -2.22 -9.51
C VAL A 232 -4.05 -3.00 -10.62
N ALA A 233 -3.44 -4.08 -11.12
CA ALA A 233 -4.05 -4.94 -12.13
C ALA A 233 -5.42 -5.50 -11.69
N SER A 234 -5.56 -5.90 -10.43
CA SER A 234 -6.82 -6.42 -9.90
C SER A 234 -7.93 -5.39 -9.84
N MET A 235 -7.56 -4.09 -9.81
CA MET A 235 -8.51 -2.98 -9.86
C MET A 235 -8.92 -2.64 -11.29
N LEU A 236 -7.98 -2.73 -12.24
CA LEU A 236 -8.18 -2.35 -13.64
C LEU A 236 -8.98 -3.38 -14.45
N TYR A 237 -8.90 -4.67 -14.09
CA TYR A 237 -9.53 -5.74 -14.84
C TYR A 237 -10.67 -6.39 -14.06
N LEU A 238 -11.88 -6.38 -14.64
CA LEU A 238 -13.09 -6.99 -14.06
C LEU A 238 -13.02 -8.51 -14.00
N ASP A 239 -12.21 -9.11 -14.85
CA ASP A 239 -11.97 -10.57 -14.97
C ASP A 239 -10.70 -11.04 -14.24
N TYR A 240 -10.02 -10.16 -13.50
CA TYR A 240 -8.79 -10.51 -12.80
C TYR A 240 -9.01 -11.67 -11.82
N GLY A 241 -8.26 -12.79 -12.02
CA GLY A 241 -8.38 -13.99 -11.18
C GLY A 241 -9.74 -14.70 -11.29
N ARG A 242 -10.48 -14.51 -12.38
CA ARG A 242 -11.81 -15.12 -12.61
C ARG A 242 -11.87 -15.88 -13.90
N GLU A 243 -12.68 -16.95 -13.91
CA GLU A 243 -12.98 -17.71 -15.09
C GLU A 243 -14.16 -17.10 -15.88
N ASP A 244 -14.36 -17.59 -17.10
CA ASP A 244 -15.49 -17.19 -17.92
C ASP A 244 -16.83 -17.40 -17.17
N GLY A 245 -17.68 -16.37 -17.18
CA GLY A 245 -18.97 -16.36 -16.49
C GLY A 245 -18.90 -15.98 -15.00
N GLN A 246 -17.70 -15.82 -14.42
CA GLN A 246 -17.52 -15.41 -13.02
C GLN A 246 -17.32 -13.90 -12.84
N TRP A 247 -17.39 -13.12 -13.90
CA TRP A 247 -17.23 -11.68 -13.90
C TRP A 247 -18.32 -10.97 -14.72
N VAL A 248 -18.43 -9.67 -14.57
CA VAL A 248 -19.43 -8.82 -15.24
C VAL A 248 -18.71 -7.85 -16.15
N PRO A 249 -18.97 -7.84 -17.46
CA PRO A 249 -18.37 -6.88 -18.36
C PRO A 249 -18.81 -5.43 -18.07
N ASN A 250 -18.01 -4.49 -18.49
CA ASN A 250 -18.36 -3.07 -18.44
C ASN A 250 -19.49 -2.71 -19.42
N ILE A 251 -19.95 -1.47 -19.42
CA ILE A 251 -21.06 -0.99 -20.26
C ILE A 251 -20.80 -1.11 -21.76
N TYR A 252 -19.55 -1.34 -22.18
CA TYR A 252 -19.14 -1.53 -23.57
C TYR A 252 -18.88 -2.99 -23.91
N GLY A 253 -19.03 -3.90 -22.93
CA GLY A 253 -18.79 -5.33 -23.09
C GLY A 253 -17.34 -5.76 -22.89
N GLY A 254 -16.46 -4.86 -22.50
CA GLY A 254 -15.04 -5.13 -22.19
C GLY A 254 -14.81 -5.54 -20.75
N ASN A 255 -13.56 -5.89 -20.44
CA ASN A 255 -13.12 -6.31 -19.11
C ASN A 255 -12.44 -5.20 -18.32
N GLU A 256 -12.28 -4.00 -18.87
CA GLU A 256 -11.71 -2.86 -18.15
C GLU A 256 -12.71 -2.34 -17.11
N ASN A 257 -12.23 -2.11 -15.90
CA ASN A 257 -12.99 -1.43 -14.85
C ASN A 257 -12.90 0.09 -15.03
N LEU A 258 -13.87 0.65 -15.73
CA LEU A 258 -13.90 2.08 -16.09
C LEU A 258 -13.93 2.98 -14.84
N GLU A 259 -14.58 2.52 -13.77
CA GLU A 259 -14.70 3.24 -12.50
C GLU A 259 -13.32 3.35 -11.81
N ALA A 260 -12.56 2.26 -11.79
CA ALA A 260 -11.20 2.25 -11.22
C ALA A 260 -10.21 3.07 -12.07
N ILE A 261 -10.34 3.08 -13.40
CA ILE A 261 -9.53 3.91 -14.29
C ILE A 261 -9.71 5.39 -13.96
N GLU A 262 -10.95 5.85 -13.85
CA GLU A 262 -11.24 7.25 -13.50
C GLU A 262 -10.82 7.57 -12.06
N PHE A 263 -10.98 6.64 -11.12
CA PHE A 263 -10.47 6.79 -9.76
C PHE A 263 -8.95 7.02 -9.74
N PHE A 264 -8.15 6.24 -10.47
CA PHE A 264 -6.69 6.44 -10.52
C PHE A 264 -6.29 7.78 -11.12
N LYS A 265 -6.91 8.19 -12.21
CA LYS A 265 -6.66 9.51 -12.82
C LYS A 265 -6.93 10.64 -11.83
N HIS A 266 -8.06 10.54 -11.12
CA HIS A 266 -8.47 11.54 -10.13
C HIS A 266 -7.53 11.53 -8.91
N LEU A 267 -7.25 10.35 -8.34
CA LEU A 267 -6.32 10.17 -7.22
C LEU A 267 -4.95 10.79 -7.53
N ASN A 268 -4.30 10.31 -8.60
CA ASN A 268 -2.94 10.73 -8.95
C ASN A 268 -2.86 12.22 -9.26
N THR A 269 -3.86 12.78 -9.92
CA THR A 269 -3.93 14.23 -10.19
C THR A 269 -4.02 15.04 -8.90
N ILE A 270 -4.89 14.66 -7.96
CA ILE A 270 -5.09 15.40 -6.71
C ILE A 270 -3.88 15.29 -5.79
N VAL A 271 -3.38 14.07 -5.55
CA VAL A 271 -2.29 13.88 -4.59
C VAL A 271 -1.01 14.57 -5.02
N LYS A 272 -0.67 14.50 -6.32
CA LYS A 272 0.50 15.19 -6.88
C LYS A 272 0.35 16.71 -6.87
N LYS A 273 -0.85 17.23 -7.14
CA LYS A 273 -1.13 18.67 -7.11
C LYS A 273 -1.02 19.25 -5.70
N ARG A 274 -1.49 18.51 -4.69
CA ARG A 274 -1.46 18.96 -3.30
C ARG A 274 -0.10 18.75 -2.64
N ASN A 275 0.62 17.72 -3.07
CA ASN A 275 1.90 17.30 -2.50
C ASN A 275 2.99 17.23 -3.59
N PRO A 276 3.57 18.37 -4.01
CA PRO A 276 4.61 18.36 -5.04
C PRO A 276 5.81 17.51 -4.64
N GLY A 277 6.35 16.77 -5.62
CA GLY A 277 7.55 15.95 -5.46
C GLY A 277 7.32 14.57 -4.82
N ILE A 278 6.08 14.18 -4.51
CA ILE A 278 5.77 12.82 -4.11
C ILE A 278 5.82 11.87 -5.31
N VAL A 279 5.97 10.58 -5.03
CA VAL A 279 5.92 9.53 -6.04
C VAL A 279 4.72 8.61 -5.84
N MET A 280 4.02 8.29 -6.93
CA MET A 280 2.96 7.29 -6.98
C MET A 280 3.45 6.12 -7.81
N ILE A 281 3.58 4.95 -7.20
CA ILE A 281 4.19 3.77 -7.82
C ILE A 281 3.10 2.72 -8.00
N ALA A 282 2.92 2.22 -9.23
CA ALA A 282 1.94 1.17 -9.50
C ALA A 282 2.59 -0.22 -9.42
N GLU A 283 2.03 -1.10 -8.61
CA GLU A 283 2.21 -2.53 -8.82
C GLU A 283 1.21 -3.01 -9.87
N GLU A 284 1.64 -2.98 -11.12
CA GLU A 284 0.84 -3.42 -12.25
C GLU A 284 1.64 -4.42 -13.08
N SER A 285 1.25 -5.70 -13.02
CA SER A 285 2.00 -6.84 -13.56
C SER A 285 1.63 -7.19 -15.00
N THR A 286 0.64 -6.52 -15.58
CA THR A 286 0.12 -6.83 -16.92
C THR A 286 0.69 -5.90 -17.99
N ALA A 287 0.22 -6.08 -19.22
CA ALA A 287 0.55 -5.21 -20.35
C ALA A 287 -0.39 -3.99 -20.46
N TRP A 288 -1.04 -3.57 -19.35
CA TRP A 288 -1.88 -2.35 -19.37
C TRP A 288 -1.08 -1.16 -19.86
N PRO A 289 -1.55 -0.43 -20.89
CA PRO A 289 -0.78 0.65 -21.49
C PRO A 289 -0.94 1.95 -20.71
N LYS A 290 0.05 2.84 -20.80
CA LYS A 290 0.00 4.21 -20.30
C LYS A 290 -0.25 4.33 -18.79
N VAL A 291 0.30 3.41 -18.01
CA VAL A 291 0.22 3.49 -16.54
C VAL A 291 0.89 4.76 -16.04
N THR A 292 2.03 5.12 -16.62
CA THR A 292 2.84 6.28 -16.22
C THR A 292 2.67 7.51 -17.12
N ASP A 293 1.84 7.43 -18.14
CA ASP A 293 1.46 8.60 -18.93
C ASP A 293 0.49 9.50 -18.15
N LYS A 294 0.52 10.81 -18.48
CA LYS A 294 -0.39 11.77 -17.85
C LYS A 294 -1.86 11.48 -18.18
N ALA A 295 -2.75 11.79 -17.22
CA ALA A 295 -4.19 11.63 -17.38
C ALA A 295 -4.75 12.37 -18.60
N GLU A 296 -4.22 13.55 -18.94
CA GLU A 296 -4.61 14.35 -20.13
C GLU A 296 -4.32 13.65 -21.46
N TYR A 297 -3.38 12.68 -21.47
CA TYR A 297 -3.07 11.84 -22.64
C TYR A 297 -3.70 10.44 -22.56
N GLY A 298 -4.66 10.27 -21.64
CA GLY A 298 -5.39 9.01 -21.44
C GLY A 298 -4.66 8.00 -20.57
N GLY A 299 -3.59 8.39 -19.88
CA GLY A 299 -2.86 7.55 -18.93
C GLY A 299 -3.48 7.55 -17.53
N LEU A 300 -2.90 6.75 -16.61
CA LEU A 300 -3.32 6.67 -15.21
C LEU A 300 -2.57 7.67 -14.32
N ASP A 301 -1.56 8.35 -14.83
CA ASP A 301 -0.76 9.38 -14.16
C ASP A 301 0.03 8.87 -12.94
N PHE A 302 0.44 7.59 -12.91
CA PHE A 302 1.44 7.14 -11.96
C PHE A 302 2.81 7.75 -12.28
N SER A 303 3.65 7.91 -11.26
CA SER A 303 5.04 8.35 -11.45
C SER A 303 5.90 7.24 -12.03
N LEU A 304 5.77 6.05 -11.44
CA LEU A 304 6.55 4.86 -11.76
C LEU A 304 5.64 3.62 -11.80
N LYS A 305 6.12 2.60 -12.52
CA LYS A 305 5.53 1.26 -12.55
C LYS A 305 6.58 0.23 -12.15
N TRP A 306 6.27 -0.70 -11.26
CA TRP A 306 7.14 -1.83 -10.97
C TRP A 306 7.38 -2.68 -12.21
N ASN A 307 8.65 -3.02 -12.47
CA ASN A 307 9.01 -3.90 -13.58
C ASN A 307 8.97 -5.37 -13.13
N MET A 308 7.77 -5.92 -12.99
CA MET A 308 7.58 -7.30 -12.55
C MET A 308 8.09 -8.33 -13.57
N GLY A 309 8.04 -7.99 -14.86
CA GLY A 309 8.63 -8.84 -15.91
C GLY A 309 10.14 -9.01 -15.74
N TRP A 310 10.85 -7.90 -15.50
CA TRP A 310 12.28 -7.96 -15.18
C TRP A 310 12.55 -8.77 -13.90
N MET A 311 11.74 -8.58 -12.88
CA MET A 311 11.87 -9.32 -11.62
C MET A 311 11.79 -10.84 -11.85
N HIS A 312 10.76 -11.32 -12.53
CA HIS A 312 10.59 -12.74 -12.82
C HIS A 312 11.77 -13.31 -13.65
N ASP A 313 12.13 -12.63 -14.72
CA ASP A 313 13.23 -13.05 -15.60
C ASP A 313 14.58 -13.10 -14.86
N PHE A 314 14.85 -12.07 -14.02
CA PHE A 314 16.05 -11.98 -13.22
C PHE A 314 16.12 -13.11 -12.18
N LEU A 315 15.03 -13.35 -11.45
CA LEU A 315 14.97 -14.40 -10.43
C LEU A 315 15.08 -15.80 -11.04
N GLU A 316 14.43 -16.05 -12.16
CA GLU A 316 14.58 -17.30 -12.89
C GLU A 316 16.03 -17.52 -13.36
N TYR A 317 16.67 -16.46 -13.89
CA TYR A 317 18.07 -16.53 -14.26
C TYR A 317 18.97 -16.84 -13.07
N MET A 318 18.74 -16.19 -11.94
CA MET A 318 19.57 -16.38 -10.72
C MET A 318 19.38 -17.78 -10.09
N LYS A 319 18.21 -18.39 -10.22
CA LYS A 319 17.94 -19.79 -9.80
C LYS A 319 18.66 -20.82 -10.64
N LEU A 320 19.08 -20.48 -11.86
CA LEU A 320 19.80 -21.41 -12.72
C LEU A 320 21.18 -21.77 -12.13
N ASP A 321 21.56 -23.04 -12.24
CA ASP A 321 22.95 -23.45 -12.02
C ASP A 321 23.89 -22.58 -12.87
N PRO A 322 24.99 -22.06 -12.31
CA PRO A 322 25.93 -21.18 -13.01
C PRO A 322 26.40 -21.72 -14.37
N TYR A 323 26.52 -23.05 -14.50
CA TYR A 323 26.90 -23.71 -15.75
C TYR A 323 25.91 -23.43 -16.89
N PHE A 324 24.61 -23.33 -16.59
CA PHE A 324 23.55 -23.10 -17.59
C PHE A 324 23.27 -21.63 -17.86
N ARG A 325 23.73 -20.72 -17.02
CA ARG A 325 23.48 -19.26 -17.16
C ARG A 325 23.95 -18.71 -18.49
N LYS A 326 25.09 -19.20 -19.00
CA LYS A 326 25.64 -18.78 -20.30
C LYS A 326 24.73 -19.02 -21.51
N TYR A 327 23.75 -19.92 -21.40
CA TYR A 327 22.78 -20.19 -22.46
C TYR A 327 21.46 -19.45 -22.28
N ASN A 328 21.28 -18.69 -21.19
CA ASN A 328 20.04 -18.05 -20.80
C ASN A 328 20.17 -16.53 -20.61
N HIS A 329 21.16 -15.89 -21.25
CA HIS A 329 21.40 -14.45 -21.15
C HIS A 329 20.20 -13.61 -21.62
N THR A 330 19.34 -14.13 -22.47
CA THR A 330 18.12 -13.48 -22.92
C THR A 330 17.18 -13.12 -21.75
N LYS A 331 17.15 -13.93 -20.68
CA LYS A 331 16.40 -13.60 -19.46
C LYS A 331 16.88 -12.32 -18.78
N MET A 332 18.18 -12.01 -18.84
CA MET A 332 18.77 -10.82 -18.24
C MET A 332 18.47 -9.53 -19.01
N ASN A 333 18.37 -9.62 -20.34
CA ASN A 333 18.27 -8.43 -21.19
C ASN A 333 16.89 -8.31 -21.90
N PHE A 334 15.97 -9.25 -21.71
CA PHE A 334 14.66 -9.18 -22.33
C PHE A 334 13.88 -7.92 -21.94
N ALA A 335 14.01 -7.48 -20.70
CA ALA A 335 13.39 -6.25 -20.23
C ALA A 335 13.78 -5.00 -21.04
N MET A 336 14.93 -5.00 -21.73
CA MET A 336 15.36 -3.89 -22.59
C MET A 336 14.45 -3.72 -23.82
N VAL A 337 13.68 -4.75 -24.20
CA VAL A 337 12.74 -4.69 -25.33
C VAL A 337 11.61 -3.69 -25.03
N TYR A 338 11.21 -3.58 -23.77
CA TYR A 338 10.09 -2.73 -23.35
C TYR A 338 10.48 -1.65 -22.31
N ALA A 339 11.77 -1.51 -22.00
CA ALA A 339 12.28 -0.62 -20.95
C ALA A 339 11.83 0.84 -21.06
N TYR A 340 11.43 1.28 -22.24
CA TYR A 340 11.03 2.67 -22.51
C TYR A 340 9.51 2.82 -22.76
N SER A 341 8.73 1.75 -22.59
CA SER A 341 7.26 1.82 -22.76
C SER A 341 6.56 2.50 -21.58
N GLU A 342 7.17 2.46 -20.42
CA GLU A 342 6.70 3.08 -19.17
C GLU A 342 7.90 3.64 -18.38
N ASN A 343 7.64 4.41 -17.33
CA ASN A 343 8.66 4.79 -16.34
C ASN A 343 8.82 3.65 -15.33
N TYR A 344 9.70 2.71 -15.62
CA TYR A 344 9.87 1.53 -14.78
C TYR A 344 10.76 1.77 -13.58
N MET A 345 10.37 1.15 -12.46
CA MET A 345 11.18 0.92 -11.28
C MET A 345 11.48 -0.58 -11.16
N LEU A 346 12.75 -0.93 -10.98
CA LEU A 346 13.13 -2.32 -10.71
C LEU A 346 12.78 -2.67 -9.27
N CYS A 347 12.10 -3.78 -9.06
CA CYS A 347 11.63 -4.25 -7.75
C CYS A 347 12.04 -5.70 -7.51
N LEU A 348 12.18 -6.11 -6.25
CA LEU A 348 12.54 -7.47 -5.86
C LEU A 348 11.68 -8.02 -4.71
N LEU A 349 10.55 -7.39 -4.40
CA LEU A 349 9.67 -7.76 -3.27
C LEU A 349 9.30 -9.25 -3.22
N TYR A 350 9.07 -9.87 -4.37
CA TYR A 350 8.74 -11.29 -4.49
C TYR A 350 9.89 -12.27 -4.24
N THR A 351 11.06 -11.79 -3.82
CA THR A 351 12.20 -12.67 -3.52
C THR A 351 12.11 -13.35 -2.16
N SER A 352 11.32 -12.80 -1.23
CA SER A 352 11.02 -13.46 0.03
C SER A 352 9.85 -14.42 -0.15
N PRO A 353 9.90 -15.65 0.44
CA PRO A 353 8.75 -16.52 0.42
C PRO A 353 7.59 -15.79 1.12
N SER A 354 6.60 -15.42 0.31
CA SER A 354 5.36 -14.85 0.83
C SER A 354 4.57 -15.96 1.52
N PRO A 355 3.91 -15.68 2.65
CA PRO A 355 2.93 -16.61 3.20
C PRO A 355 1.76 -16.91 2.26
N ARG A 356 1.68 -16.21 1.12
CA ARG A 356 0.67 -16.42 0.07
C ARG A 356 1.08 -17.46 -0.98
N ASP A 357 2.37 -17.86 -1.02
CA ASP A 357 2.91 -18.88 -1.95
C ASP A 357 2.95 -20.30 -1.25
#